data_17e8898001724c337eba12562abdb104
#
_entry.id   17e8898001724c337eba12562abdb104
#
_cell.length_a   1.000
_cell.length_b   1.000
_cell.length_c   1.000
_cell.angle_alpha   90.00
_cell.angle_beta   90.00
_cell.angle_gamma   90.00
#
_symmetry.space_group_name_H-M   'P 1'
#
loop_
_entity.id
_entity.type
_entity.pdbx_description
1 polymer ?
#
loop_
_entity_poly.entity_id
_entity_poly.type
_entity_poly.pdbx_seq_one_letter_code
_entity_poly.pdbx_strand_id
1 'polypeptide(L)'
;MERQFLTVSLLFLFALSSCQTNQSVTKILDDPCNSMPLDTVCVDEIIPKIDKPEPIIENVWDYMIVNNYYDKTIAIDERTQDYINNHIKDIDKFNEFLNKSYYFIYYVIQELEAADLPPELALIPFIESNYDPFSISPSGAVGLWQFMPKTGRMFNLEKSWWNEDRHDPYRSTHAAIGYFKYLLERFDNDIYLALAAYNAGPTYLDRQINKNKRRNLDYDFWSLNLNKQVSEYIPKYIAIREIIFNSEKYGVVLPDIPVESVVKKIEIPGQVEIITLSEYLEIPPELIYKLNAGYTKWASAPKDKSVFYVPIEKTYLLDSPDSPFDNVNQINWISHVVESGDSLWKLANKYDTEVKIIKKINYLESDLLSLNDTLLIPLSSSKSNNFIPYEMHIVSEGDTLWGISNKYNIDLTDILRMNSLNRNSVLKLGQQLTIGNKNIHRNIESKKRTILYSVKQGDNLYKISDIFDVSVESIKQINEFESSDLMPGQIIKIAIRAF
;
A
#
# COMPACT_ATOMS: atom_id res chain seq x y z
N MET A 1 -30.32 36.90 -42.33
CA MET A 1 -29.87 38.10 -41.56
C MET A 1 -28.64 37.67 -40.81
N GLU A 2 -27.46 37.79 -41.42
CA GLU A 2 -26.52 38.90 -41.39
C GLU A 2 -26.12 39.20 -39.94
N ARG A 3 -24.94 39.00 -39.62
CA ARG A 3 -23.57 39.61 -39.69
C ARG A 3 -22.96 39.51 -38.26
N GLN A 4 -21.75 39.47 -37.96
CA GLN A 4 -20.48 39.68 -38.68
C GLN A 4 -19.31 39.13 -37.80
N PHE A 5 -18.33 38.68 -38.49
CA PHE A 5 -16.94 38.41 -38.07
C PHE A 5 -16.29 39.64 -37.41
N LEU A 6 -15.40 39.36 -36.46
CA LEU A 6 -14.15 40.14 -36.38
C LEU A 6 -13.02 39.31 -35.78
N THR A 7 -12.16 38.92 -36.66
CA THR A 7 -10.78 38.48 -36.45
C THR A 7 -9.90 39.69 -36.12
N VAL A 8 -9.04 39.57 -35.12
CA VAL A 8 -7.81 40.38 -35.06
C VAL A 8 -6.62 39.46 -34.78
N SER A 9 -5.80 39.41 -35.80
CA SER A 9 -4.48 38.76 -35.84
C SER A 9 -3.43 39.53 -35.05
N LEU A 10 -2.50 38.74 -34.55
CA LEU A 10 -1.02 38.94 -34.45
C LEU A 10 -0.47 40.32 -34.15
N LEU A 11 0.44 40.31 -33.19
CA LEU A 11 1.84 40.72 -33.47
C LEU A 11 2.79 40.26 -32.36
N PHE A 12 3.74 39.43 -32.75
CA PHE A 12 4.99 39.18 -32.04
C PHE A 12 5.79 40.45 -31.90
N LEU A 13 6.26 40.75 -30.69
CA LEU A 13 7.42 41.59 -30.52
C LEU A 13 8.30 41.08 -29.39
N PHE A 14 9.43 40.57 -29.81
CA PHE A 14 10.63 40.42 -28.98
C PHE A 14 11.00 41.77 -28.36
N ALA A 15 11.17 41.81 -27.05
CA ALA A 15 11.95 42.85 -26.40
C ALA A 15 12.91 42.19 -25.40
N LEU A 16 14.14 42.25 -25.76
CA LEU A 16 15.32 41.98 -24.96
C LEU A 16 15.41 42.94 -23.77
N SER A 17 15.86 42.38 -22.67
CA SER A 17 16.78 42.95 -21.70
C SER A 17 16.47 44.35 -21.14
N SER A 18 16.33 44.37 -19.85
CA SER A 18 17.16 45.27 -19.05
C SER A 18 17.23 44.84 -17.60
N CYS A 19 18.43 44.53 -17.18
CA CYS A 19 18.88 44.52 -15.81
C CYS A 19 18.44 45.80 -15.12
N GLN A 20 17.46 45.76 -14.21
CA GLN A 20 17.21 46.81 -13.27
C GLN A 20 17.86 46.47 -11.94
N THR A 21 19.02 47.06 -11.72
CA THR A 21 19.64 47.20 -10.40
C THR A 21 18.68 47.91 -9.45
N ASN A 22 18.17 47.20 -8.47
CA ASN A 22 17.51 47.83 -7.33
C ASN A 22 18.56 48.54 -6.50
N GLN A 23 18.64 49.86 -6.65
CA GLN A 23 19.28 50.76 -5.68
C GLN A 23 18.39 50.80 -4.43
N SER A 24 18.73 50.05 -3.42
CA SER A 24 18.28 50.32 -2.06
C SER A 24 18.99 51.59 -1.55
N VAL A 25 18.17 52.58 -1.24
CA VAL A 25 18.60 53.84 -0.58
C VAL A 25 19.11 53.46 0.81
N THR A 26 20.43 53.37 0.97
CA THR A 26 21.09 53.31 2.27
C THR A 26 21.03 54.70 2.92
N LYS A 27 20.35 54.78 4.06
CA LYS A 27 20.52 55.88 5.02
C LYS A 27 21.98 55.93 5.42
N ILE A 28 22.60 57.07 5.14
CA ILE A 28 23.92 57.41 5.65
C ILE A 28 23.77 57.54 7.15
N LEU A 29 24.26 56.60 7.88
CA LEU A 29 24.58 56.74 9.29
C LEU A 29 25.99 57.28 9.39
N ASP A 30 26.15 58.31 10.20
CA ASP A 30 27.37 59.09 10.42
C ASP A 30 28.62 58.19 10.50
N ASP A 31 29.52 58.40 9.57
CA ASP A 31 30.82 57.74 9.47
C ASP A 31 31.76 58.30 10.54
N PRO A 32 32.23 57.51 11.51
CA PRO A 32 33.17 58.00 12.52
C PRO A 32 34.56 58.29 11.98
N CYS A 33 34.85 58.00 10.72
CA CYS A 33 36.19 58.20 10.14
C CYS A 33 36.47 59.63 9.62
N ASN A 34 35.54 60.58 9.70
CA ASN A 34 35.73 61.92 9.14
C ASN A 34 36.48 62.90 10.08
N SER A 35 37.09 62.44 11.19
CA SER A 35 37.77 63.27 12.15
C SER A 35 39.19 62.77 12.56
N MET A 36 39.84 61.95 11.74
CA MET A 36 41.22 61.50 12.02
C MET A 36 42.24 62.03 11.03
N PRO A 37 43.51 62.28 11.48
CA PRO A 37 44.58 62.84 10.61
C PRO A 37 45.02 61.82 9.53
N LEU A 38 45.53 62.35 8.42
CA LEU A 38 45.81 61.73 7.12
C LEU A 38 46.84 60.58 7.10
N ASP A 39 47.27 60.02 8.21
CA ASP A 39 48.32 58.97 8.25
C ASP A 39 47.86 57.57 8.77
N THR A 40 46.55 57.33 8.92
CA THR A 40 46.08 56.04 9.31
C THR A 40 45.26 55.44 8.15
N VAL A 41 45.88 54.51 7.42
CA VAL A 41 45.19 53.71 6.42
C VAL A 41 44.27 52.71 7.17
N CYS A 42 42.98 53.03 7.22
CA CYS A 42 41.99 51.99 7.60
C CYS A 42 41.96 50.95 6.51
N VAL A 43 42.66 49.86 6.70
CA VAL A 43 42.49 48.65 5.94
C VAL A 43 41.26 47.99 6.53
N ASP A 44 40.06 48.34 6.04
CA ASP A 44 38.91 47.49 6.14
C ASP A 44 39.30 46.17 5.44
N GLU A 45 39.67 45.16 6.17
CA GLU A 45 39.69 43.81 5.66
C GLU A 45 38.28 43.51 5.17
N ILE A 46 38.05 43.71 3.85
CA ILE A 46 36.95 43.09 3.15
C ILE A 46 37.24 41.57 3.20
N ILE A 47 36.93 40.96 4.33
CA ILE A 47 36.81 39.50 4.37
C ILE A 47 35.64 39.20 3.43
N PRO A 48 35.90 38.61 2.26
CA PRO A 48 34.80 38.19 1.43
C PRO A 48 33.97 37.25 2.32
N LYS A 49 32.67 37.54 2.51
CA LYS A 49 31.76 36.52 3.01
C LYS A 49 31.95 35.31 2.08
N ILE A 50 32.71 34.34 2.51
CA ILE A 50 32.72 33.06 1.87
C ILE A 50 31.31 32.53 2.08
N ASP A 51 30.46 32.71 1.07
CA ASP A 51 29.18 32.05 1.05
C ASP A 51 29.51 30.57 1.28
N LYS A 52 28.97 30.01 2.36
CA LYS A 52 29.09 28.58 2.59
C LYS A 52 28.56 27.92 1.32
N PRO A 53 29.33 26.99 0.71
CA PRO A 53 28.82 26.28 -0.46
C PRO A 53 27.46 25.72 -0.11
N GLU A 54 26.51 25.85 -1.02
CA GLU A 54 25.20 25.22 -0.87
C GLU A 54 25.43 23.73 -0.60
N PRO A 55 24.69 23.14 0.36
CA PRO A 55 24.86 21.74 0.66
C PRO A 55 24.55 20.91 -0.57
N ILE A 56 25.44 19.97 -0.91
CA ILE A 56 25.23 19.02 -1.99
C ILE A 56 24.16 18.03 -1.51
N ILE A 57 23.05 17.91 -2.24
CA ILE A 57 21.97 16.97 -1.96
C ILE A 57 22.07 15.85 -2.99
N GLU A 58 22.61 14.71 -2.58
CA GLU A 58 22.81 13.56 -3.46
C GLU A 58 21.69 12.51 -3.29
N ASN A 59 21.12 12.42 -2.09
CA ASN A 59 20.13 11.39 -1.74
C ASN A 59 19.08 11.94 -0.75
N VAL A 60 18.06 11.15 -0.44
CA VAL A 60 16.94 11.57 0.46
C VAL A 60 17.40 11.90 1.88
N TRP A 61 18.52 11.33 2.33
CA TRP A 61 19.03 11.58 3.68
C TRP A 61 19.64 12.97 3.78
N ASP A 62 20.45 13.35 2.78
CA ASP A 62 20.99 14.72 2.68
C ASP A 62 19.85 15.72 2.57
N TYR A 63 18.84 15.40 1.75
CA TYR A 63 17.66 16.24 1.61
C TYR A 63 16.96 16.44 2.95
N MET A 64 16.73 15.37 3.72
CA MET A 64 16.11 15.44 5.04
C MET A 64 16.98 16.21 6.05
N ILE A 65 18.31 16.04 6.02
CA ILE A 65 19.24 16.72 6.91
C ILE A 65 19.25 18.24 6.62
N VAL A 66 19.22 18.64 5.35
CA VAL A 66 19.24 20.05 4.95
C VAL A 66 17.92 20.75 5.29
N ASN A 67 16.80 20.05 5.08
CA ASN A 67 15.46 20.61 5.25
C ASN A 67 14.83 20.26 6.61
N ASN A 68 15.62 19.83 7.59
CA ASN A 68 15.07 19.47 8.90
C ASN A 68 14.51 20.69 9.64
N TYR A 69 13.42 20.45 10.36
CA TYR A 69 12.69 21.48 11.10
C TYR A 69 13.18 21.68 12.54
N TYR A 70 13.85 20.66 13.10
CA TYR A 70 14.19 20.62 14.51
C TYR A 70 15.68 20.84 14.76
N ASP A 71 15.98 21.46 15.90
CA ASP A 71 17.35 21.73 16.32
C ASP A 71 18.22 20.46 16.20
N LYS A 72 19.42 20.63 15.66
CA LYS A 72 20.41 19.56 15.46
C LYS A 72 20.89 18.97 16.79
N THR A 73 20.76 19.70 17.88
CA THR A 73 21.18 19.31 19.22
C THR A 73 20.03 18.70 20.04
N ILE A 74 19.75 17.44 19.80
CA ILE A 74 18.85 16.67 20.66
C ILE A 74 19.67 16.04 21.78
N ALA A 75 19.24 16.20 23.03
CA ALA A 75 19.89 15.52 24.16
C ALA A 75 19.65 14.00 24.04
N ILE A 76 20.74 13.25 24.01
CA ILE A 76 20.72 11.78 23.94
C ILE A 76 20.70 11.26 25.40
N ASP A 77 19.55 10.72 25.82
CA ASP A 77 19.44 10.02 27.12
C ASP A 77 19.98 8.58 27.02
N GLU A 78 20.12 7.90 28.16
CA GLU A 78 20.62 6.53 28.23
C GLU A 78 19.81 5.55 27.35
N ARG A 79 18.50 5.69 27.35
CA ARG A 79 17.61 4.83 26.55
C ARG A 79 17.83 5.03 25.05
N THR A 80 17.96 6.28 24.62
CA THR A 80 18.27 6.64 23.23
C THR A 80 19.61 6.07 22.82
N GLN A 81 20.61 6.17 23.69
CA GLN A 81 21.95 5.62 23.45
C GLN A 81 21.92 4.10 23.31
N ASP A 82 21.11 3.41 24.11
CA ASP A 82 20.93 1.95 23.98
C ASP A 82 20.33 1.56 22.62
N TYR A 83 19.34 2.31 22.11
CA TYR A 83 18.79 2.08 20.77
C TYR A 83 19.82 2.36 19.68
N ILE A 84 20.60 3.44 19.79
CA ILE A 84 21.70 3.73 18.87
C ILE A 84 22.69 2.55 18.85
N ASN A 85 23.18 2.13 20.02
CA ASN A 85 24.13 1.02 20.15
C ASN A 85 23.60 -0.28 19.54
N ASN A 86 22.30 -0.56 19.69
CA ASN A 86 21.68 -1.75 19.11
C ASN A 86 21.60 -1.69 17.57
N HIS A 87 21.35 -0.52 17.00
CA HIS A 87 21.32 -0.35 15.55
C HIS A 87 22.71 -0.44 14.92
N ILE A 88 23.70 0.23 15.49
CA ILE A 88 25.07 0.25 14.93
C ILE A 88 25.87 -1.03 15.21
N LYS A 89 25.37 -1.92 16.04
CA LYS A 89 26.00 -3.22 16.30
C LYS A 89 26.10 -4.07 15.03
N ASP A 90 25.17 -3.89 14.10
CA ASP A 90 25.13 -4.57 12.81
C ASP A 90 24.70 -3.56 11.75
N ILE A 91 25.69 -2.88 11.16
CA ILE A 91 25.47 -1.79 10.19
C ILE A 91 24.80 -2.31 8.92
N ASP A 92 25.17 -3.51 8.46
CA ASP A 92 24.57 -4.08 7.25
C ASP A 92 23.09 -4.31 7.44
N LYS A 93 22.69 -4.86 8.58
CA LYS A 93 21.28 -5.04 8.94
C LYS A 93 20.54 -3.71 9.12
N PHE A 94 21.21 -2.69 9.63
CA PHE A 94 20.62 -1.36 9.73
C PHE A 94 20.42 -0.75 8.34
N ASN A 95 21.35 -0.93 7.41
CA ASN A 95 21.23 -0.49 6.04
C ASN A 95 20.12 -1.24 5.28
N GLU A 96 19.99 -2.56 5.48
CA GLU A 96 18.86 -3.32 4.95
C GLU A 96 17.52 -2.79 5.49
N PHE A 97 17.46 -2.45 6.77
CA PHE A 97 16.31 -1.83 7.40
C PHE A 97 15.96 -0.48 6.76
N LEU A 98 16.93 0.40 6.49
CA LEU A 98 16.72 1.66 5.81
C LEU A 98 16.30 1.48 4.34
N ASN A 99 16.88 0.51 3.63
CA ASN A 99 16.55 0.21 2.24
C ASN A 99 15.10 -0.23 2.00
N LYS A 100 14.41 -0.72 3.03
CA LYS A 100 12.98 -1.06 2.91
C LYS A 100 12.11 0.13 2.51
N SER A 101 12.58 1.34 2.81
CA SER A 101 11.88 2.59 2.48
C SER A 101 12.08 3.05 1.03
N TYR A 102 12.97 2.42 0.24
CA TYR A 102 13.40 2.86 -1.09
C TYR A 102 12.28 3.37 -2.00
N TYR A 103 11.18 2.66 -2.10
CA TYR A 103 10.06 3.02 -2.98
C TYR A 103 9.10 4.06 -2.39
N PHE A 104 9.21 4.38 -1.09
CA PHE A 104 8.18 5.14 -0.41
C PHE A 104 8.68 6.44 0.23
N ILE A 105 9.92 6.47 0.74
CA ILE A 105 10.37 7.54 1.63
C ILE A 105 10.36 8.90 0.95
N TYR A 106 10.79 8.99 -0.31
CA TYR A 106 10.78 10.28 -1.03
C TYR A 106 9.34 10.79 -1.24
N TYR A 107 8.41 9.91 -1.61
CA TYR A 107 6.99 10.25 -1.68
C TYR A 107 6.46 10.75 -0.33
N VAL A 108 6.79 10.05 0.76
CA VAL A 108 6.36 10.44 2.11
C VAL A 108 6.90 11.83 2.49
N ILE A 109 8.17 12.10 2.20
CA ILE A 109 8.79 13.41 2.44
C ILE A 109 8.07 14.51 1.67
N GLN A 110 7.84 14.31 0.37
CA GLN A 110 7.16 15.30 -0.48
C GLN A 110 5.75 15.61 0.04
N GLU A 111 4.98 14.60 0.44
CA GLU A 111 3.62 14.79 0.95
C GLU A 111 3.61 15.50 2.32
N LEU A 112 4.62 15.23 3.18
CA LEU A 112 4.79 15.93 4.44
C LEU A 112 5.10 17.41 4.22
N GLU A 113 6.03 17.73 3.33
CA GLU A 113 6.41 19.11 3.01
C GLU A 113 5.29 19.88 2.33
N ALA A 114 4.57 19.25 1.38
CA ALA A 114 3.39 19.84 0.76
C ALA A 114 2.28 20.16 1.78
N ALA A 115 2.36 19.54 2.95
CA ALA A 115 1.43 19.74 4.05
C ALA A 115 1.98 20.66 5.16
N ASP A 116 3.15 21.29 4.96
CA ASP A 116 3.88 22.11 5.94
C ASP A 116 4.22 21.32 7.23
N LEU A 117 4.58 20.03 7.08
CA LEU A 117 5.02 19.16 8.16
C LEU A 117 6.51 18.81 8.04
N PRO A 118 7.18 18.56 9.17
CA PRO A 118 8.58 18.18 9.16
C PRO A 118 8.86 16.91 8.33
N PRO A 119 9.86 16.94 7.41
CA PRO A 119 10.24 15.78 6.61
C PRO A 119 10.73 14.61 7.46
N GLU A 120 11.26 14.87 8.67
CA GLU A 120 11.72 13.84 9.60
C GLU A 120 10.58 12.93 10.12
N LEU A 121 9.33 13.33 9.97
CA LEU A 121 8.19 12.45 10.26
C LEU A 121 8.16 11.22 9.33
N ALA A 122 8.86 11.27 8.19
CA ALA A 122 9.10 10.10 7.34
C ALA A 122 9.90 8.98 8.04
N LEU A 123 10.50 9.24 9.19
CA LEU A 123 11.17 8.22 10.00
C LEU A 123 10.21 7.38 10.85
N ILE A 124 8.97 7.82 11.04
CA ILE A 124 7.96 7.11 11.85
C ILE A 124 7.63 5.71 11.31
N PRO A 125 7.43 5.48 10.00
CA PRO A 125 7.18 4.15 9.47
C PRO A 125 8.29 3.13 9.78
N PHE A 126 9.53 3.57 10.02
CA PHE A 126 10.59 2.66 10.48
C PHE A 126 10.28 2.07 11.85
N ILE A 127 9.72 2.87 12.76
CA ILE A 127 9.37 2.43 14.12
C ILE A 127 8.10 1.60 14.13
N GLU A 128 7.13 1.98 13.30
CA GLU A 128 5.82 1.37 13.27
C GLU A 128 5.80 0.01 12.56
N SER A 129 6.45 -0.08 11.39
CA SER A 129 6.31 -1.23 10.50
C SER A 129 7.60 -1.69 9.82
N ASN A 130 8.73 -1.04 10.07
CA ASN A 130 9.95 -1.19 9.25
C ASN A 130 9.70 -0.88 7.76
N TYR A 131 8.85 0.09 7.45
CA TYR A 131 8.43 0.40 6.08
C TYR A 131 7.78 -0.78 5.32
N ASP A 132 7.16 -1.70 6.07
CA ASP A 132 6.42 -2.83 5.48
C ASP A 132 4.93 -2.51 5.38
N PRO A 133 4.38 -2.32 4.15
CA PRO A 133 2.96 -2.03 3.96
C PRO A 133 2.05 -3.20 4.32
N PHE A 134 2.59 -4.43 4.45
CA PHE A 134 1.82 -5.62 4.85
C PHE A 134 1.80 -5.85 6.35
N SER A 135 2.55 -5.06 7.12
CA SER A 135 2.67 -5.24 8.57
C SER A 135 1.33 -5.18 9.29
N ILE A 136 1.09 -6.14 10.18
CA ILE A 136 -0.08 -6.21 11.05
C ILE A 136 0.38 -6.49 12.48
N SER A 137 0.07 -5.58 13.40
CA SER A 137 0.38 -5.77 14.81
C SER A 137 -0.57 -6.75 15.50
N PRO A 138 -0.18 -7.34 16.63
CA PRO A 138 -1.07 -8.21 17.43
C PRO A 138 -2.36 -7.49 17.89
N SER A 139 -2.33 -6.16 18.01
CA SER A 139 -3.50 -5.34 18.36
C SER A 139 -4.38 -4.98 17.16
N GLY A 140 -3.98 -5.35 15.93
CA GLY A 140 -4.73 -5.08 14.71
C GLY A 140 -4.45 -3.72 14.06
N ALA A 141 -3.33 -3.06 14.41
CA ALA A 141 -2.81 -1.94 13.64
C ALA A 141 -2.21 -2.44 12.32
N VAL A 142 -2.31 -1.67 11.23
CA VAL A 142 -2.06 -2.15 9.87
C VAL A 142 -1.29 -1.15 9.03
N GLY A 143 -0.37 -1.67 8.20
CA GLY A 143 0.32 -0.95 7.13
C GLY A 143 1.54 -0.15 7.59
N LEU A 144 2.09 0.68 6.68
CA LEU A 144 3.26 1.51 6.94
C LEU A 144 3.14 2.30 8.24
N TRP A 145 1.99 2.93 8.44
CA TRP A 145 1.69 3.87 9.51
C TRP A 145 0.99 3.22 10.72
N GLN A 146 0.78 1.91 10.71
CA GLN A 146 0.13 1.13 11.77
C GLN A 146 -1.20 1.72 12.27
N PHE A 147 -2.08 2.09 11.36
CA PHE A 147 -3.39 2.60 11.71
C PHE A 147 -4.28 1.54 12.37
N MET A 148 -4.79 1.87 13.55
CA MET A 148 -5.90 1.12 14.15
C MET A 148 -7.19 1.32 13.34
N PRO A 149 -8.12 0.32 13.28
CA PRO A 149 -9.33 0.43 12.47
C PRO A 149 -10.17 1.67 12.75
N LYS A 150 -10.30 2.06 14.02
CA LYS A 150 -11.08 3.23 14.43
C LYS A 150 -10.41 4.53 13.95
N THR A 151 -9.12 4.66 14.18
CA THR A 151 -8.35 5.84 13.77
C THR A 151 -8.30 5.96 12.25
N GLY A 152 -8.07 4.85 11.54
CA GLY A 152 -8.08 4.84 10.07
C GLY A 152 -9.39 5.39 9.49
N ARG A 153 -10.54 4.94 10.00
CA ARG A 153 -11.86 5.46 9.57
C ARG A 153 -12.05 6.95 9.82
N MET A 154 -11.49 7.50 10.92
CA MET A 154 -11.54 8.95 11.19
C MET A 154 -10.79 9.76 10.15
N PHE A 155 -9.81 9.16 9.46
CA PHE A 155 -9.01 9.78 8.41
C PHE A 155 -9.28 9.15 7.04
N ASN A 156 -10.51 8.69 6.79
CA ASN A 156 -11.03 8.21 5.51
C ASN A 156 -10.30 6.98 4.93
N LEU A 157 -9.70 6.15 5.79
CA LEU A 157 -9.18 4.84 5.37
C LEU A 157 -10.31 3.81 5.44
N GLU A 158 -10.71 3.36 4.28
CA GLU A 158 -11.82 2.42 4.11
C GLU A 158 -11.32 0.98 3.96
N LYS A 159 -12.23 0.06 4.22
CA LYS A 159 -12.05 -1.35 3.94
C LYS A 159 -13.22 -1.86 3.14
N SER A 160 -12.92 -2.49 2.03
CA SER A 160 -13.88 -3.17 1.18
C SER A 160 -13.45 -4.62 0.93
N TRP A 161 -14.20 -5.34 0.12
CA TRP A 161 -13.77 -6.64 -0.39
C TRP A 161 -12.45 -6.54 -1.19
N TRP A 162 -12.29 -5.48 -1.98
CA TRP A 162 -11.19 -5.27 -2.91
C TRP A 162 -9.99 -4.57 -2.30
N ASN A 163 -10.23 -3.72 -1.31
CA ASN A 163 -9.23 -2.81 -0.77
C ASN A 163 -9.26 -2.78 0.76
N GLU A 164 -8.08 -2.64 1.35
CA GLU A 164 -7.88 -2.25 2.74
C GLU A 164 -6.93 -1.05 2.74
N ASP A 165 -7.47 0.17 2.79
CA ASP A 165 -6.70 1.41 2.60
C ASP A 165 -5.61 1.63 3.64
N ARG A 166 -5.66 0.97 4.80
CA ARG A 166 -4.60 1.04 5.80
C ARG A 166 -3.31 0.37 5.35
N HIS A 167 -3.39 -0.61 4.43
CA HIS A 167 -2.24 -1.22 3.78
C HIS A 167 -1.69 -0.38 2.62
N ASP A 168 -2.53 0.50 2.03
CA ASP A 168 -2.14 1.34 0.91
C ASP A 168 -1.11 2.39 1.38
N PRO A 169 0.14 2.38 0.89
CA PRO A 169 1.17 3.29 1.35
C PRO A 169 0.83 4.76 1.12
N TYR A 170 0.14 5.06 0.04
CA TYR A 170 -0.17 6.42 -0.40
C TYR A 170 -1.38 6.99 0.36
N ARG A 171 -2.47 6.22 0.43
CA ARG A 171 -3.66 6.61 1.19
C ARG A 171 -3.38 6.73 2.68
N SER A 172 -2.64 5.77 3.24
CA SER A 172 -2.29 5.82 4.66
C SER A 172 -1.31 6.95 4.98
N THR A 173 -0.47 7.39 4.04
CA THR A 173 0.38 8.59 4.21
C THR A 173 -0.48 9.86 4.30
N HIS A 174 -1.46 10.06 3.42
CA HIS A 174 -2.37 11.19 3.54
C HIS A 174 -3.16 11.19 4.86
N ALA A 175 -3.59 10.01 5.31
CA ALA A 175 -4.26 9.86 6.61
C ALA A 175 -3.32 10.21 7.77
N ALA A 176 -2.04 9.78 7.70
CA ALA A 176 -1.04 10.09 8.72
C ALA A 176 -0.76 11.59 8.80
N ILE A 177 -0.66 12.27 7.67
CA ILE A 177 -0.52 13.73 7.58
C ILE A 177 -1.69 14.42 8.28
N GLY A 178 -2.92 14.03 7.95
CA GLY A 178 -4.12 14.56 8.61
C GLY A 178 -4.10 14.32 10.12
N TYR A 179 -3.64 13.14 10.54
CA TYR A 179 -3.55 12.82 11.97
C TYR A 179 -2.44 13.62 12.67
N PHE A 180 -1.26 13.81 12.05
CA PHE A 180 -0.21 14.65 12.63
C PHE A 180 -0.63 16.10 12.75
N LYS A 181 -1.30 16.68 11.74
CA LYS A 181 -1.87 18.04 11.85
C LYS A 181 -2.81 18.17 13.04
N TYR A 182 -3.73 17.23 13.21
CA TYR A 182 -4.63 17.19 14.36
C TYR A 182 -3.87 17.07 15.70
N LEU A 183 -2.83 16.22 15.77
CA LEU A 183 -2.07 16.04 17.00
C LEU A 183 -1.20 17.25 17.33
N LEU A 184 -0.54 17.85 16.34
CA LEU A 184 0.26 19.06 16.54
C LEU A 184 -0.61 20.22 17.02
N GLU A 185 -1.75 20.47 16.38
CA GLU A 185 -2.72 21.48 16.85
C GLU A 185 -3.16 21.21 18.29
N ARG A 186 -3.45 19.95 18.64
CA ARG A 186 -3.92 19.57 19.98
C ARG A 186 -2.88 19.75 21.07
N PHE A 187 -1.60 19.60 20.76
CA PHE A 187 -0.48 19.64 21.70
C PHE A 187 0.42 20.86 21.48
N ASP A 188 -0.15 21.99 21.07
CA ASP A 188 0.53 23.29 20.95
C ASP A 188 1.83 23.25 20.12
N ASN A 189 1.83 22.44 19.05
CA ASN A 189 2.98 22.15 18.16
C ASN A 189 4.18 21.48 18.87
N ASP A 190 3.97 20.89 20.05
CA ASP A 190 5.00 20.03 20.66
C ASP A 190 5.08 18.70 19.91
N ILE A 191 6.15 18.51 19.15
CA ILE A 191 6.35 17.33 18.32
C ILE A 191 6.45 16.05 19.14
N TYR A 192 7.11 16.08 20.30
CA TYR A 192 7.29 14.89 21.13
C TYR A 192 5.99 14.46 21.79
N LEU A 193 5.17 15.40 22.22
CA LEU A 193 3.81 15.10 22.68
C LEU A 193 2.93 14.60 21.56
N ALA A 194 3.01 15.18 20.37
CA ALA A 194 2.26 14.73 19.19
C ALA A 194 2.66 13.28 18.80
N LEU A 195 3.95 12.96 18.74
CA LEU A 195 4.44 11.61 18.44
C LEU A 195 4.07 10.61 19.53
N ALA A 196 4.16 10.99 20.80
CA ALA A 196 3.71 10.14 21.91
C ALA A 196 2.20 9.89 21.87
N ALA A 197 1.42 10.90 21.44
CA ALA A 197 -0.02 10.78 21.25
C ALA A 197 -0.39 9.94 20.01
N TYR A 198 0.44 9.98 18.96
CA TYR A 198 0.30 9.08 17.81
C TYR A 198 0.36 7.62 18.25
N ASN A 199 1.36 7.26 19.07
CA ASN A 199 1.54 5.92 19.58
C ASN A 199 0.47 5.49 20.61
N ALA A 200 0.19 6.34 21.62
CA ALA A 200 -0.64 5.98 22.77
C ALA A 200 -2.11 6.41 22.68
N GLY A 201 -2.42 7.23 21.68
CA GLY A 201 -3.69 7.93 21.55
C GLY A 201 -3.75 9.24 22.38
N PRO A 202 -4.34 10.32 21.81
CA PRO A 202 -4.33 11.66 22.41
C PRO A 202 -5.01 11.71 23.77
N THR A 203 -6.09 10.95 23.98
CA THR A 203 -6.79 10.91 25.27
C THR A 203 -5.93 10.38 26.42
N TYR A 204 -5.00 9.47 26.12
CA TYR A 204 -4.05 8.99 27.12
C TYR A 204 -3.08 10.10 27.52
N LEU A 205 -2.49 10.80 26.55
CA LEU A 205 -1.57 11.93 26.80
C LEU A 205 -2.24 13.05 27.57
N ASP A 206 -3.46 13.46 27.19
CA ASP A 206 -4.23 14.48 27.91
C ASP A 206 -4.37 14.16 29.40
N ARG A 207 -4.64 12.90 29.71
CA ARG A 207 -4.77 12.47 31.11
C ARG A 207 -3.45 12.62 31.87
N GLN A 208 -2.31 12.29 31.25
CA GLN A 208 -1.01 12.45 31.91
C GLN A 208 -0.62 13.93 32.07
N ILE A 209 -0.82 14.73 31.01
CA ILE A 209 -0.60 16.19 31.03
C ILE A 209 -1.47 16.83 32.13
N ASN A 210 -2.75 16.53 32.19
CA ASN A 210 -3.67 17.09 33.20
C ASN A 210 -3.28 16.66 34.62
N LYS A 211 -2.72 15.45 34.80
CA LYS A 211 -2.23 15.00 36.11
C LYS A 211 -1.04 15.84 36.57
N ASN A 212 -0.10 16.17 35.68
CA ASN A 212 1.05 17.03 35.99
C ASN A 212 0.60 18.48 36.22
N LYS A 213 -0.27 19.05 35.35
CA LYS A 213 -0.81 20.40 35.51
C LYS A 213 -1.48 20.60 36.89
N ARG A 214 -2.25 19.62 37.37
CA ARG A 214 -2.88 19.69 38.70
C ARG A 214 -1.89 19.66 39.88
N ARG A 215 -0.64 19.20 39.63
CA ARG A 215 0.44 19.13 40.61
C ARG A 215 1.44 20.26 40.48
N ASN A 216 1.21 21.21 39.56
CA ASN A 216 2.14 22.26 39.16
C ASN A 216 3.51 21.70 38.77
N LEU A 217 3.54 20.57 38.01
CA LEU A 217 4.71 19.96 37.43
C LEU A 217 4.79 20.27 35.93
N ASP A 218 5.99 20.24 35.38
CA ASP A 218 6.21 20.31 33.95
C ASP A 218 5.48 19.18 33.22
N TYR A 219 5.02 19.45 32.00
CA TYR A 219 4.18 18.54 31.24
C TYR A 219 4.66 18.30 29.82
N ASP A 220 5.94 18.62 29.52
CA ASP A 220 6.63 18.13 28.35
C ASP A 220 6.76 16.60 28.37
N PHE A 221 7.09 16.00 27.21
CA PHE A 221 7.21 14.54 27.12
C PHE A 221 8.08 13.89 28.21
N TRP A 222 9.22 14.52 28.53
CA TRP A 222 10.23 13.96 29.46
C TRP A 222 9.79 14.03 30.92
N SER A 223 8.92 14.97 31.25
CA SER A 223 8.36 15.20 32.57
C SER A 223 7.13 14.35 32.88
N LEU A 224 6.53 13.71 31.86
CA LEU A 224 5.33 12.89 32.01
C LEU A 224 5.66 11.49 32.58
N ASN A 225 4.81 11.00 33.49
CA ASN A 225 4.88 9.61 33.96
C ASN A 225 4.14 8.68 32.98
N LEU A 226 4.85 8.26 31.93
CA LEU A 226 4.33 7.40 30.86
C LEU A 226 4.64 5.93 31.15
N ASN A 227 3.80 5.02 30.63
CA ASN A 227 4.13 3.60 30.64
C ASN A 227 5.37 3.30 29.77
N LYS A 228 5.99 2.15 29.96
CA LYS A 228 7.24 1.77 29.29
C LYS A 228 7.12 1.87 27.75
N GLN A 229 6.04 1.37 27.16
CA GLN A 229 5.84 1.39 25.70
C GLN A 229 5.89 2.82 25.14
N VAL A 230 5.16 3.74 25.77
CA VAL A 230 5.06 5.13 25.31
C VAL A 230 6.35 5.92 25.61
N SER A 231 6.95 5.70 26.79
CA SER A 231 8.19 6.39 27.17
C SER A 231 9.41 5.99 26.33
N GLU A 232 9.37 4.83 25.66
CA GLU A 232 10.42 4.36 24.76
C GLU A 232 10.22 4.79 23.29
N TYR A 233 9.05 5.33 22.94
CA TYR A 233 8.74 5.67 21.55
C TYR A 233 9.62 6.80 21.01
N ILE A 234 9.72 7.90 21.76
CA ILE A 234 10.55 9.05 21.37
C ILE A 234 12.05 8.69 21.35
N PRO A 235 12.62 7.99 22.35
CA PRO A 235 13.99 7.48 22.28
C PRO A 235 14.30 6.67 21.01
N LYS A 236 13.39 5.80 20.55
CA LYS A 236 13.54 5.06 19.28
C LYS A 236 13.59 5.99 18.07
N TYR A 237 12.68 6.96 18.01
CA TYR A 237 12.65 7.95 16.96
C TYR A 237 13.96 8.75 16.89
N ILE A 238 14.39 9.28 18.03
CA ILE A 238 15.61 10.06 18.13
C ILE A 238 16.84 9.22 17.74
N ALA A 239 16.89 7.94 18.12
CA ALA A 239 18.01 7.06 17.80
C ALA A 239 18.17 6.87 16.28
N ILE A 240 17.10 6.61 15.55
CA ILE A 240 17.14 6.48 14.09
C ILE A 240 17.55 7.80 13.45
N ARG A 241 16.94 8.90 13.88
CA ARG A 241 17.26 10.25 13.38
C ARG A 241 18.73 10.60 13.66
N GLU A 242 19.22 10.37 14.87
CA GLU A 242 20.61 10.67 15.28
C GLU A 242 21.61 9.90 14.42
N ILE A 243 21.37 8.60 14.15
CA ILE A 243 22.27 7.81 13.30
C ILE A 243 22.29 8.34 11.87
N ILE A 244 21.12 8.66 11.32
CA ILE A 244 21.01 9.20 9.94
C ILE A 244 21.69 10.56 9.84
N PHE A 245 21.42 11.47 10.76
CA PHE A 245 21.91 12.85 10.71
C PHE A 245 23.42 12.97 11.05
N ASN A 246 23.99 11.98 11.70
CA ASN A 246 25.38 11.92 12.10
C ASN A 246 26.03 10.59 11.65
N SER A 247 25.67 10.11 10.45
CA SER A 247 26.06 8.78 9.95
C SER A 247 27.57 8.54 9.97
N GLU A 248 28.37 9.55 9.65
CA GLU A 248 29.83 9.49 9.72
C GLU A 248 30.32 9.20 11.14
N LYS A 249 29.73 9.84 12.16
CA LYS A 249 30.08 9.63 13.59
C LYS A 249 29.90 8.17 13.99
N TYR A 250 28.92 7.49 13.41
CA TYR A 250 28.57 6.11 13.72
C TYR A 250 29.18 5.10 12.74
N GLY A 251 29.94 5.56 11.73
CA GLY A 251 30.52 4.72 10.70
C GLY A 251 29.49 4.07 9.78
N VAL A 252 28.31 4.68 9.64
CA VAL A 252 27.22 4.19 8.81
C VAL A 252 27.29 4.85 7.43
N VAL A 253 27.35 4.04 6.39
CA VAL A 253 27.16 4.48 5.00
C VAL A 253 25.70 4.28 4.68
N LEU A 254 24.96 5.39 4.58
CA LEU A 254 23.53 5.35 4.31
C LEU A 254 23.25 4.79 2.90
N PRO A 255 22.15 4.03 2.71
CA PRO A 255 21.78 3.53 1.38
C PRO A 255 21.47 4.68 0.42
N ASP A 256 21.91 4.52 -0.82
CA ASP A 256 21.65 5.50 -1.87
C ASP A 256 20.18 5.43 -2.32
N ILE A 257 19.36 6.35 -1.83
CA ILE A 257 17.95 6.50 -2.20
C ILE A 257 17.78 7.87 -2.88
N PRO A 258 17.37 7.91 -4.14
CA PRO A 258 17.37 9.15 -4.93
C PRO A 258 16.35 10.18 -4.41
N VAL A 259 16.66 11.47 -4.63
CA VAL A 259 15.77 12.61 -4.36
C VAL A 259 14.84 12.82 -5.56
N GLU A 260 14.24 11.74 -6.00
CA GLU A 260 13.24 11.76 -7.07
C GLU A 260 12.26 10.59 -6.89
N SER A 261 11.10 10.70 -7.50
CA SER A 261 10.13 9.61 -7.43
C SER A 261 10.60 8.45 -8.31
N VAL A 262 10.83 7.30 -7.70
CA VAL A 262 11.11 6.03 -8.39
C VAL A 262 9.82 5.28 -8.75
N VAL A 263 8.67 5.82 -8.37
CA VAL A 263 7.34 5.23 -8.57
C VAL A 263 6.42 6.24 -9.23
N LYS A 264 5.64 5.79 -10.20
CA LYS A 264 4.64 6.59 -10.90
C LYS A 264 3.24 6.05 -10.65
N LYS A 265 2.32 6.95 -10.35
CA LYS A 265 0.89 6.67 -10.35
C LYS A 265 0.40 6.54 -11.79
N ILE A 266 -0.28 5.44 -12.11
CA ILE A 266 -0.90 5.19 -13.41
C ILE A 266 -2.40 4.92 -13.23
N GLU A 267 -3.18 5.26 -14.25
CA GLU A 267 -4.60 4.95 -14.33
C GLU A 267 -4.84 4.07 -15.55
N ILE A 268 -5.45 2.93 -15.34
CA ILE A 268 -5.74 1.94 -16.37
C ILE A 268 -7.26 1.79 -16.46
N PRO A 269 -7.86 1.85 -17.67
CA PRO A 269 -9.30 1.64 -17.85
C PRO A 269 -9.75 0.28 -17.32
N GLY A 270 -10.89 0.25 -16.65
CA GLY A 270 -11.54 -0.98 -16.19
C GLY A 270 -10.87 -1.65 -14.99
N GLN A 271 -11.23 -2.91 -14.77
CA GLN A 271 -10.66 -3.79 -13.76
C GLN A 271 -9.38 -4.43 -14.30
N VAL A 272 -8.33 -4.44 -13.51
CA VAL A 272 -7.00 -4.92 -13.90
C VAL A 272 -6.54 -6.03 -12.97
N GLU A 273 -6.08 -7.13 -13.53
CA GLU A 273 -5.42 -8.19 -12.78
C GLU A 273 -3.95 -7.85 -12.54
N ILE A 274 -3.53 -8.01 -11.29
CA ILE A 274 -2.19 -7.63 -10.85
C ILE A 274 -1.11 -8.44 -11.56
N ILE A 275 -1.37 -9.74 -11.83
CA ILE A 275 -0.39 -10.58 -12.54
C ILE A 275 -0.25 -10.15 -14.01
N THR A 276 -1.35 -9.82 -14.68
CA THR A 276 -1.33 -9.33 -16.08
C THR A 276 -0.55 -8.02 -16.18
N LEU A 277 -0.74 -7.11 -15.21
CA LEU A 277 0.03 -5.86 -15.15
C LEU A 277 1.51 -6.14 -14.90
N SER A 278 1.83 -7.07 -13.99
CA SER A 278 3.19 -7.49 -13.67
C SER A 278 3.92 -8.08 -14.89
N GLU A 279 3.27 -9.01 -15.58
CA GLU A 279 3.83 -9.65 -16.79
C GLU A 279 4.05 -8.63 -17.92
N TYR A 280 3.07 -7.76 -18.14
CA TYR A 280 3.16 -6.76 -19.21
C TYR A 280 4.25 -5.73 -18.96
N LEU A 281 4.38 -5.24 -17.72
CA LEU A 281 5.43 -4.28 -17.35
C LEU A 281 6.79 -4.95 -17.09
N GLU A 282 6.88 -6.27 -17.17
CA GLU A 282 8.09 -7.03 -16.82
C GLU A 282 8.62 -6.68 -15.42
N ILE A 283 7.70 -6.55 -14.46
CA ILE A 283 7.99 -6.23 -13.07
C ILE A 283 7.65 -7.44 -12.21
N PRO A 284 8.51 -7.82 -11.24
CA PRO A 284 8.16 -8.90 -10.32
C PRO A 284 6.83 -8.64 -9.63
N PRO A 285 5.92 -9.61 -9.59
CA PRO A 285 4.59 -9.43 -9.01
C PRO A 285 4.64 -9.00 -7.54
N GLU A 286 5.65 -9.46 -6.80
CA GLU A 286 5.88 -9.10 -5.40
C GLU A 286 6.06 -7.58 -5.25
N LEU A 287 6.74 -6.94 -6.22
CA LEU A 287 6.93 -5.50 -6.22
C LEU A 287 5.63 -4.77 -6.54
N ILE A 288 4.84 -5.23 -7.53
CA ILE A 288 3.53 -4.64 -7.82
C ILE A 288 2.62 -4.73 -6.60
N TYR A 289 2.58 -5.87 -5.92
CA TYR A 289 1.82 -6.01 -4.68
C TYR A 289 2.33 -5.10 -3.56
N LYS A 290 3.65 -4.99 -3.39
CA LYS A 290 4.25 -4.12 -2.37
C LYS A 290 3.88 -2.66 -2.60
N LEU A 291 3.97 -2.19 -3.84
CA LEU A 291 3.63 -0.82 -4.21
C LEU A 291 2.12 -0.54 -4.13
N ASN A 292 1.28 -1.57 -4.19
CA ASN A 292 -0.18 -1.48 -4.21
C ASN A 292 -0.81 -2.36 -3.12
N ALA A 293 -0.22 -2.36 -1.93
CA ALA A 293 -0.60 -3.27 -0.85
C ALA A 293 -2.05 -3.08 -0.36
N GLY A 294 -2.67 -1.95 -0.71
CA GLY A 294 -4.08 -1.71 -0.47
C GLY A 294 -5.01 -2.70 -1.17
N TYR A 295 -4.61 -3.30 -2.30
CA TYR A 295 -5.40 -4.32 -2.97
C TYR A 295 -5.38 -5.63 -2.19
N THR A 296 -6.56 -6.13 -1.84
CA THR A 296 -6.72 -7.36 -1.05
C THR A 296 -6.97 -8.60 -1.91
N LYS A 297 -7.07 -8.43 -3.23
CA LYS A 297 -7.38 -9.46 -4.22
C LYS A 297 -6.33 -9.48 -5.33
N TRP A 298 -6.46 -10.45 -6.23
CA TRP A 298 -5.60 -10.61 -7.40
C TRP A 298 -5.86 -9.58 -8.51
N ALA A 299 -6.91 -8.79 -8.35
CA ALA A 299 -7.32 -7.74 -9.28
C ALA A 299 -7.80 -6.51 -8.52
N SER A 300 -7.83 -5.38 -9.18
CA SER A 300 -8.48 -4.16 -8.70
C SER A 300 -10.00 -4.32 -8.60
N ALA A 301 -10.67 -3.36 -7.98
CA ALA A 301 -12.14 -3.34 -7.94
C ALA A 301 -12.73 -3.17 -9.37
N PRO A 302 -13.92 -3.70 -9.65
CA PRO A 302 -14.61 -3.47 -10.92
C PRO A 302 -15.15 -2.02 -10.97
N LYS A 303 -14.31 -1.13 -11.48
CA LYS A 303 -14.59 0.30 -11.65
C LYS A 303 -14.23 0.71 -13.07
N ASP A 304 -14.65 1.89 -13.50
CA ASP A 304 -14.33 2.44 -14.83
C ASP A 304 -12.82 2.57 -15.05
N LYS A 305 -12.08 2.78 -13.98
CA LYS A 305 -10.61 2.82 -13.98
C LYS A 305 -10.01 2.29 -12.69
N SER A 306 -8.83 1.72 -12.82
CA SER A 306 -7.99 1.24 -11.72
C SER A 306 -6.75 2.11 -11.58
N VAL A 307 -6.34 2.33 -10.35
CA VAL A 307 -5.13 3.11 -10.03
C VAL A 307 -4.05 2.17 -9.52
N PHE A 308 -2.89 2.23 -10.15
CA PHE A 308 -1.70 1.50 -9.68
C PHE A 308 -0.51 2.44 -9.53
N TYR A 309 0.41 2.03 -8.68
CA TYR A 309 1.73 2.62 -8.54
C TYR A 309 2.75 1.60 -9.03
N VAL A 310 3.60 2.01 -9.95
CA VAL A 310 4.58 1.14 -10.62
C VAL A 310 5.93 1.84 -10.74
N PRO A 311 7.05 1.11 -10.82
CA PRO A 311 8.36 1.71 -11.08
C PRO A 311 8.33 2.58 -12.33
N ILE A 312 8.88 3.80 -12.23
CA ILE A 312 8.78 4.82 -13.28
C ILE A 312 9.48 4.37 -14.58
N GLU A 313 10.58 3.63 -14.44
CA GLU A 313 11.37 3.15 -15.57
C GLU A 313 10.63 2.14 -16.47
N LYS A 314 9.49 1.61 -16.02
CA LYS A 314 8.68 0.65 -16.77
C LYS A 314 7.42 1.24 -17.38
N THR A 315 7.10 2.50 -17.07
CA THR A 315 5.83 3.12 -17.52
C THR A 315 5.74 3.37 -19.01
N TYR A 316 6.88 3.45 -19.72
CA TYR A 316 6.92 3.62 -21.19
C TYR A 316 6.22 2.47 -21.94
N LEU A 317 6.16 1.28 -21.34
CA LEU A 317 5.46 0.14 -21.92
C LEU A 317 3.94 0.39 -22.06
N LEU A 318 3.36 1.20 -21.18
CA LEU A 318 1.93 1.51 -21.23
C LEU A 318 1.54 2.41 -22.41
N ASP A 319 2.49 3.16 -22.96
CA ASP A 319 2.29 4.02 -24.12
C ASP A 319 2.37 3.25 -25.44
N SER A 320 2.59 1.92 -25.38
CA SER A 320 2.65 1.07 -26.57
C SER A 320 1.25 0.86 -27.18
N PRO A 321 1.12 0.93 -28.52
CA PRO A 321 -0.12 0.58 -29.23
C PRO A 321 -0.61 -0.85 -28.98
N ASP A 322 0.28 -1.73 -28.53
CA ASP A 322 -0.01 -3.13 -28.21
C ASP A 322 -0.39 -3.34 -26.73
N SER A 323 -0.68 -2.26 -26.01
CA SER A 323 -1.08 -2.34 -24.61
C SER A 323 -2.33 -3.21 -24.45
N PRO A 324 -2.30 -4.28 -23.65
CA PRO A 324 -3.47 -5.14 -23.44
C PRO A 324 -4.58 -4.41 -22.68
N PHE A 325 -4.30 -3.22 -22.14
CA PHE A 325 -5.23 -2.45 -21.31
C PHE A 325 -6.09 -1.48 -22.12
N ASP A 326 -5.77 -1.22 -23.38
CA ASP A 326 -6.61 -0.38 -24.26
C ASP A 326 -7.92 -1.07 -24.70
N ASN A 327 -7.93 -2.41 -24.71
CA ASN A 327 -9.07 -3.25 -25.11
C ASN A 327 -9.43 -4.27 -24.02
N VAL A 328 -9.42 -3.87 -22.75
CA VAL A 328 -9.68 -4.80 -21.65
C VAL A 328 -11.06 -5.43 -21.80
N ASN A 329 -11.07 -6.72 -22.10
CA ASN A 329 -12.21 -7.59 -21.80
C ASN A 329 -12.37 -7.56 -20.28
N GLN A 330 -13.17 -6.61 -19.82
CA GLN A 330 -13.51 -6.46 -18.42
C GLN A 330 -13.92 -7.82 -17.90
N ILE A 331 -13.30 -8.26 -16.83
CA ILE A 331 -13.90 -9.31 -16.02
C ILE A 331 -15.23 -8.71 -15.60
N ASN A 332 -16.32 -9.16 -16.21
CA ASN A 332 -17.63 -8.59 -15.96
C ASN A 332 -18.12 -9.07 -14.59
N TRP A 333 -17.80 -8.31 -13.58
CA TRP A 333 -18.35 -8.48 -12.24
C TRP A 333 -19.36 -7.40 -11.95
N ILE A 334 -20.41 -7.75 -11.24
CA ILE A 334 -21.33 -6.77 -10.67
C ILE A 334 -21.26 -6.82 -9.15
N SER A 335 -21.26 -5.66 -8.55
CA SER A 335 -21.45 -5.52 -7.10
C SER A 335 -22.94 -5.43 -6.82
N HIS A 336 -23.50 -6.41 -6.12
CA HIS A 336 -24.91 -6.46 -5.76
C HIS A 336 -25.06 -6.27 -4.25
N VAL A 337 -25.82 -5.26 -3.85
CA VAL A 337 -26.21 -5.06 -2.44
C VAL A 337 -27.44 -5.93 -2.17
N VAL A 338 -27.37 -6.79 -1.16
CA VAL A 338 -28.46 -7.70 -0.80
C VAL A 338 -29.67 -6.92 -0.32
N GLU A 339 -30.79 -7.11 -1.02
CA GLU A 339 -32.08 -6.49 -0.72
C GLU A 339 -33.05 -7.50 -0.10
N SER A 340 -34.14 -6.99 0.47
CA SER A 340 -35.18 -7.84 1.05
C SER A 340 -35.82 -8.73 -0.02
N GLY A 341 -35.77 -10.04 0.21
CA GLY A 341 -36.31 -11.04 -0.72
C GLY A 341 -35.27 -11.60 -1.69
N ASP A 342 -34.00 -11.19 -1.63
CA ASP A 342 -32.91 -11.81 -2.34
C ASP A 342 -32.59 -13.20 -1.79
N SER A 343 -32.13 -14.05 -2.69
CA SER A 343 -31.52 -15.32 -2.35
C SER A 343 -30.41 -15.64 -3.37
N LEU A 344 -29.44 -16.44 -3.00
CA LEU A 344 -28.36 -16.83 -3.90
C LEU A 344 -28.88 -17.41 -5.21
N TRP A 345 -29.99 -18.18 -5.15
CA TRP A 345 -30.62 -18.75 -6.35
C TRP A 345 -31.21 -17.66 -7.25
N LYS A 346 -31.91 -16.68 -6.68
CA LYS A 346 -32.47 -15.55 -7.46
C LYS A 346 -31.36 -14.73 -8.10
N LEU A 347 -30.29 -14.45 -7.35
CA LEU A 347 -29.16 -13.69 -7.86
C LEU A 347 -28.41 -14.47 -8.94
N ALA A 348 -28.20 -15.76 -8.76
CA ALA A 348 -27.59 -16.62 -9.78
C ALA A 348 -28.39 -16.59 -11.10
N ASN A 349 -29.71 -16.71 -11.03
CA ASN A 349 -30.57 -16.60 -12.22
C ASN A 349 -30.60 -15.17 -12.81
N LYS A 350 -30.66 -14.14 -11.97
CA LYS A 350 -30.68 -12.75 -12.42
C LYS A 350 -29.42 -12.37 -13.21
N TYR A 351 -28.27 -12.88 -12.80
CA TYR A 351 -26.97 -12.54 -13.35
C TYR A 351 -26.35 -13.65 -14.22
N ASP A 352 -27.13 -14.67 -14.55
CA ASP A 352 -26.72 -15.80 -15.40
C ASP A 352 -25.41 -16.45 -14.91
N THR A 353 -25.38 -16.81 -13.62
CA THR A 353 -24.25 -17.45 -12.96
C THR A 353 -24.72 -18.58 -12.03
N GLU A 354 -23.84 -19.23 -11.32
CA GLU A 354 -24.17 -20.34 -10.43
C GLU A 354 -24.09 -19.94 -8.96
N VAL A 355 -25.01 -20.46 -8.13
CA VAL A 355 -25.01 -20.25 -6.67
C VAL A 355 -23.66 -20.59 -6.05
N LYS A 356 -23.05 -21.73 -6.45
CA LYS A 356 -21.75 -22.15 -5.92
C LYS A 356 -20.63 -21.17 -6.24
N ILE A 357 -20.71 -20.50 -7.42
CA ILE A 357 -19.73 -19.50 -7.82
C ILE A 357 -19.90 -18.23 -6.97
N ILE A 358 -21.13 -17.74 -6.78
CA ILE A 358 -21.42 -16.62 -5.90
C ILE A 358 -20.92 -16.90 -4.49
N LYS A 359 -21.23 -18.08 -3.94
CA LYS A 359 -20.77 -18.50 -2.60
C LYS A 359 -19.25 -18.50 -2.49
N LYS A 360 -18.58 -19.15 -3.43
CA LYS A 360 -17.12 -19.29 -3.44
C LYS A 360 -16.42 -17.93 -3.49
N ILE A 361 -16.87 -17.06 -4.37
CA ILE A 361 -16.27 -15.73 -4.57
C ILE A 361 -16.49 -14.82 -3.36
N ASN A 362 -17.64 -14.94 -2.71
CA ASN A 362 -17.98 -14.13 -1.55
C ASN A 362 -17.67 -14.81 -0.21
N TYR A 363 -17.03 -15.98 -0.22
CA TYR A 363 -16.69 -16.79 0.96
C TYR A 363 -17.89 -17.05 1.88
N LEU A 364 -19.05 -17.33 1.29
CA LEU A 364 -20.25 -17.63 2.04
C LEU A 364 -20.23 -19.10 2.50
N GLU A 365 -20.23 -19.31 3.80
CA GLU A 365 -20.30 -20.65 4.39
C GLU A 365 -21.73 -21.22 4.32
N SER A 366 -22.74 -20.36 4.30
CA SER A 366 -24.16 -20.75 4.22
C SER A 366 -24.86 -20.07 3.03
N ASP A 367 -26.11 -20.43 2.80
CA ASP A 367 -26.96 -19.81 1.78
C ASP A 367 -27.72 -18.58 2.30
N LEU A 368 -27.54 -18.26 3.58
CA LEU A 368 -28.18 -17.09 4.20
C LEU A 368 -27.44 -15.82 3.81
N LEU A 369 -28.20 -14.86 3.34
CA LEU A 369 -27.74 -13.53 3.01
C LEU A 369 -28.18 -12.53 4.07
N SER A 370 -27.30 -11.61 4.46
CA SER A 370 -27.65 -10.50 5.34
C SER A 370 -28.05 -9.28 4.51
N LEU A 371 -29.09 -8.58 4.93
CA LEU A 371 -29.48 -7.33 4.27
C LEU A 371 -28.32 -6.33 4.29
N ASN A 372 -28.15 -5.62 3.19
CA ASN A 372 -27.09 -4.66 2.92
C ASN A 372 -25.67 -5.27 2.77
N ASP A 373 -25.50 -6.60 2.83
CA ASP A 373 -24.25 -7.21 2.42
C ASP A 373 -24.01 -6.94 0.94
N THR A 374 -22.76 -6.72 0.58
CA THR A 374 -22.37 -6.54 -0.82
C THR A 374 -21.79 -7.82 -1.36
N LEU A 375 -22.44 -8.38 -2.37
CA LEU A 375 -21.99 -9.57 -3.06
C LEU A 375 -21.34 -9.23 -4.40
N LEU A 376 -20.24 -9.87 -4.69
CA LEU A 376 -19.62 -9.90 -6.01
C LEU A 376 -20.23 -11.02 -6.81
N ILE A 377 -20.77 -10.68 -7.97
CA ILE A 377 -21.41 -11.63 -8.85
C ILE A 377 -20.73 -11.55 -10.21
N PRO A 378 -20.10 -12.64 -10.69
CA PRO A 378 -19.54 -12.67 -12.02
C PRO A 378 -20.69 -12.67 -13.03
N LEU A 379 -20.60 -11.80 -14.01
CA LEU A 379 -21.52 -11.83 -15.15
C LEU A 379 -21.01 -12.87 -16.15
N SER A 380 -21.87 -13.77 -16.56
CA SER A 380 -21.58 -14.64 -17.70
C SER A 380 -21.30 -13.75 -18.90
N SER A 381 -20.11 -13.86 -19.49
CA SER A 381 -19.83 -13.24 -20.78
C SER A 381 -20.62 -14.01 -21.84
N SER A 382 -21.89 -13.68 -21.99
CA SER A 382 -22.81 -14.29 -22.97
C SER A 382 -22.38 -14.12 -24.44
N LYS A 383 -21.12 -13.79 -24.69
CA LYS A 383 -20.51 -13.64 -26.03
C LYS A 383 -19.18 -14.38 -26.22
N SER A 384 -18.66 -15.11 -25.26
CA SER A 384 -17.64 -16.08 -25.61
C SER A 384 -18.38 -17.35 -26.08
N ASN A 385 -18.24 -17.68 -27.35
CA ASN A 385 -18.83 -18.83 -28.03
C ASN A 385 -18.36 -20.20 -27.50
N ASN A 386 -18.13 -20.32 -26.19
CA ASN A 386 -17.79 -21.58 -25.52
C ASN A 386 -18.74 -21.85 -24.35
N PHE A 387 -20.07 -21.74 -24.63
CA PHE A 387 -21.03 -22.41 -23.77
C PHE A 387 -20.81 -23.91 -23.94
N ILE A 388 -20.25 -24.54 -22.96
CA ILE A 388 -20.03 -25.98 -22.93
C ILE A 388 -21.24 -26.56 -22.19
N PRO A 389 -22.14 -27.26 -22.88
CA PRO A 389 -23.25 -27.89 -22.20
C PRO A 389 -22.70 -29.01 -21.29
N TYR A 390 -22.93 -28.86 -19.99
CA TYR A 390 -22.71 -29.97 -19.06
C TYR A 390 -23.76 -31.04 -19.34
N GLU A 391 -23.31 -32.28 -19.52
CA GLU A 391 -24.20 -33.43 -19.58
C GLU A 391 -24.70 -33.75 -18.18
N MET A 392 -25.99 -34.03 -18.06
CA MET A 392 -26.61 -34.40 -16.77
C MET A 392 -26.89 -35.88 -16.77
N HIS A 393 -26.48 -36.57 -15.69
CA HIS A 393 -26.81 -37.96 -15.47
C HIS A 393 -27.84 -38.08 -14.35
N ILE A 394 -28.91 -38.79 -14.60
CA ILE A 394 -29.92 -39.17 -13.59
C ILE A 394 -29.57 -40.56 -13.07
N VAL A 395 -29.28 -40.67 -11.78
CA VAL A 395 -28.90 -41.90 -11.12
C VAL A 395 -30.01 -42.90 -11.24
N SER A 396 -29.69 -44.04 -11.81
CA SER A 396 -30.56 -45.22 -12.00
C SER A 396 -30.16 -46.36 -11.06
N GLU A 397 -31.03 -47.38 -10.95
CA GLU A 397 -30.73 -48.54 -10.14
C GLU A 397 -29.47 -49.27 -10.66
N GLY A 398 -28.53 -49.56 -9.73
CA GLY A 398 -27.24 -50.17 -10.05
C GLY A 398 -26.13 -49.17 -10.41
N ASP A 399 -26.40 -47.87 -10.50
CA ASP A 399 -25.37 -46.87 -10.74
C ASP A 399 -24.42 -46.74 -9.53
N THR A 400 -23.17 -46.64 -9.86
CA THR A 400 -22.10 -46.28 -8.92
C THR A 400 -21.31 -45.09 -9.45
N LEU A 401 -20.72 -44.29 -8.57
CA LEU A 401 -19.86 -43.15 -8.98
C LEU A 401 -18.76 -43.61 -9.94
N TRP A 402 -18.16 -44.76 -9.73
CA TRP A 402 -17.15 -45.36 -10.61
C TRP A 402 -17.74 -45.80 -11.95
N GLY A 403 -18.92 -46.44 -11.94
CA GLY A 403 -19.62 -46.84 -13.16
C GLY A 403 -20.00 -45.64 -14.03
N ILE A 404 -20.48 -44.57 -13.42
CA ILE A 404 -20.82 -43.29 -14.10
C ILE A 404 -19.55 -42.65 -14.64
N SER A 405 -18.46 -42.60 -13.87
CA SER A 405 -17.14 -42.11 -14.31
C SER A 405 -16.68 -42.81 -15.59
N ASN A 406 -16.75 -44.17 -15.60
CA ASN A 406 -16.37 -44.93 -16.79
C ASN A 406 -17.34 -44.74 -17.96
N LYS A 407 -18.65 -44.69 -17.71
CA LYS A 407 -19.66 -44.49 -18.75
C LYS A 407 -19.44 -43.20 -19.53
N TYR A 408 -19.09 -42.13 -18.85
CA TYR A 408 -18.85 -40.81 -19.46
C TYR A 408 -17.38 -40.57 -19.75
N ASN A 409 -16.51 -41.48 -19.35
CA ASN A 409 -15.05 -41.39 -19.49
C ASN A 409 -14.49 -40.08 -18.92
N ILE A 410 -14.88 -39.76 -17.70
CA ILE A 410 -14.52 -38.60 -16.91
C ILE A 410 -13.89 -39.07 -15.60
N ASP A 411 -12.92 -38.32 -15.09
CA ASP A 411 -12.30 -38.67 -13.83
C ASP A 411 -13.33 -38.66 -12.68
N LEU A 412 -13.27 -39.68 -11.84
CA LEU A 412 -14.16 -39.82 -10.68
C LEU A 412 -14.06 -38.59 -9.76
N THR A 413 -12.86 -38.04 -9.59
CA THR A 413 -12.63 -36.85 -8.75
C THR A 413 -13.34 -35.64 -9.31
N ASP A 414 -13.49 -35.53 -10.63
CA ASP A 414 -14.23 -34.44 -11.28
C ASP A 414 -15.73 -34.56 -11.03
N ILE A 415 -16.30 -35.80 -11.13
CA ILE A 415 -17.70 -36.01 -10.81
C ILE A 415 -17.99 -35.71 -9.34
N LEU A 416 -17.13 -36.18 -8.43
CA LEU A 416 -17.25 -35.87 -7.01
C LEU A 416 -17.25 -34.36 -6.73
N ARG A 417 -16.31 -33.66 -7.33
CA ARG A 417 -16.15 -32.22 -7.17
C ARG A 417 -17.33 -31.43 -7.73
N MET A 418 -17.76 -31.72 -8.97
CA MET A 418 -18.88 -31.04 -9.63
C MET A 418 -20.19 -31.19 -8.88
N ASN A 419 -20.34 -32.26 -8.12
CA ASN A 419 -21.58 -32.57 -7.43
C ASN A 419 -21.49 -32.44 -5.90
N SER A 420 -20.38 -31.90 -5.37
CA SER A 420 -20.14 -31.81 -3.91
C SER A 420 -20.24 -33.15 -3.18
N LEU A 421 -19.77 -34.23 -3.82
CA LEU A 421 -19.76 -35.56 -3.30
C LEU A 421 -18.34 -35.96 -2.83
N ASN A 422 -18.27 -36.97 -1.98
CA ASN A 422 -17.02 -37.64 -1.61
C ASN A 422 -17.07 -39.12 -2.02
N ARG A 423 -15.94 -39.83 -1.91
CA ARG A 423 -15.84 -41.24 -2.34
C ARG A 423 -16.80 -42.20 -1.61
N ASN A 424 -17.26 -41.81 -0.42
CA ASN A 424 -18.18 -42.59 0.40
C ASN A 424 -19.64 -42.13 0.25
N SER A 425 -19.91 -41.15 -0.63
CA SER A 425 -21.26 -40.65 -0.84
C SER A 425 -22.13 -41.74 -1.49
N VAL A 426 -23.32 -41.96 -0.90
CA VAL A 426 -24.31 -42.88 -1.42
C VAL A 426 -25.20 -42.13 -2.42
N LEU A 427 -25.26 -42.62 -3.65
CA LEU A 427 -26.14 -42.08 -4.68
C LEU A 427 -27.60 -42.45 -4.40
N LYS A 428 -28.50 -41.50 -4.60
CA LYS A 428 -29.94 -41.72 -4.47
C LYS A 428 -30.55 -41.91 -5.84
N LEU A 429 -31.49 -42.84 -5.97
CA LEU A 429 -32.24 -43.07 -7.20
C LEU A 429 -32.92 -41.75 -7.64
N GLY A 430 -32.78 -41.40 -8.89
CA GLY A 430 -33.29 -40.09 -9.43
C GLY A 430 -32.42 -38.88 -9.11
N GLN A 431 -31.31 -39.04 -8.38
CA GLN A 431 -30.36 -37.95 -8.13
C GLN A 431 -29.78 -37.49 -9.45
N GLN A 432 -29.77 -36.15 -9.66
CA GLN A 432 -29.12 -35.53 -10.83
C GLN A 432 -27.66 -35.25 -10.53
N LEU A 433 -26.78 -35.73 -11.39
CA LEU A 433 -25.34 -35.50 -11.33
C LEU A 433 -24.91 -34.70 -12.55
N THR A 434 -24.17 -33.63 -12.32
CA THR A 434 -23.50 -32.85 -13.38
C THR A 434 -22.27 -33.64 -13.84
N ILE A 435 -22.23 -33.94 -15.16
CA ILE A 435 -21.17 -34.70 -15.81
C ILE A 435 -20.45 -33.75 -16.78
N GLY A 436 -19.16 -33.58 -16.62
CA GLY A 436 -18.35 -32.72 -17.52
C GLY A 436 -18.10 -33.40 -18.88
N ASN A 437 -17.82 -32.64 -19.92
CA ASN A 437 -17.50 -33.18 -21.24
C ASN A 437 -16.01 -33.46 -21.41
N LYS A 438 -15.66 -34.67 -21.92
CA LYS A 438 -14.30 -35.17 -22.15
C LYS A 438 -13.43 -34.23 -23.03
N ASN A 439 -14.04 -33.52 -23.96
CA ASN A 439 -13.30 -32.65 -24.89
C ASN A 439 -12.76 -31.36 -24.25
N ILE A 440 -13.20 -31.05 -23.03
CA ILE A 440 -12.77 -29.88 -22.27
C ILE A 440 -11.47 -30.18 -21.52
N HIS A 441 -11.33 -31.41 -20.98
CA HIS A 441 -10.13 -31.78 -20.23
C HIS A 441 -8.83 -31.68 -21.03
N ARG A 442 -8.85 -31.94 -22.34
CA ARG A 442 -7.67 -31.81 -23.19
C ARG A 442 -7.24 -30.38 -23.47
N ASN A 443 -8.18 -29.42 -23.41
CA ASN A 443 -7.90 -28.00 -23.61
C ASN A 443 -7.67 -27.25 -22.32
N ILE A 444 -8.17 -27.76 -21.16
CA ILE A 444 -8.04 -27.10 -19.86
C ILE A 444 -6.70 -27.43 -19.18
N GLU A 445 -6.13 -28.60 -19.42
CA GLU A 445 -4.80 -28.94 -18.90
C GLU A 445 -3.67 -28.03 -19.42
N SER A 446 -3.92 -27.35 -20.55
CA SER A 446 -2.97 -26.42 -21.16
C SER A 446 -3.04 -24.99 -20.63
N LYS A 447 -4.01 -24.63 -19.80
CA LYS A 447 -4.20 -23.27 -19.27
C LYS A 447 -4.31 -23.26 -17.74
N LYS A 448 -3.28 -23.75 -17.07
CA LYS A 448 -3.09 -23.42 -15.66
C LYS A 448 -2.61 -21.98 -15.59
N ARG A 449 -3.35 -21.15 -14.86
CA ARG A 449 -2.98 -19.76 -14.60
C ARG A 449 -2.45 -19.68 -13.19
N THR A 450 -1.30 -19.06 -13.03
CA THR A 450 -0.74 -18.76 -11.71
C THR A 450 -1.26 -17.39 -11.26
N ILE A 451 -1.87 -17.36 -10.11
CA ILE A 451 -2.21 -16.10 -9.42
C ILE A 451 -1.31 -15.92 -8.22
N LEU A 452 -1.19 -14.69 -7.75
CA LEU A 452 -0.51 -14.37 -6.52
C LEU A 452 -1.51 -14.05 -5.43
N TYR A 453 -1.24 -14.53 -4.25
CA TYR A 453 -2.07 -14.34 -3.08
C TYR A 453 -1.24 -13.79 -1.93
N SER A 454 -1.65 -12.66 -1.36
CA SER A 454 -1.06 -12.13 -0.14
C SER A 454 -1.71 -12.81 1.06
N VAL A 455 -0.90 -13.58 1.81
CA VAL A 455 -1.32 -14.31 3.00
C VAL A 455 -1.84 -13.33 4.06
N LYS A 456 -3.02 -13.60 4.60
CA LYS A 456 -3.65 -12.78 5.64
C LYS A 456 -3.42 -13.37 7.02
N GLN A 457 -3.61 -12.56 8.05
CA GLN A 457 -3.58 -13.05 9.42
C GLN A 457 -4.65 -14.12 9.64
N GLY A 458 -4.23 -15.29 10.14
CA GLY A 458 -5.10 -16.45 10.34
C GLY A 458 -5.28 -17.34 9.12
N ASP A 459 -4.59 -17.07 8.01
CA ASP A 459 -4.50 -18.02 6.89
C ASP A 459 -3.53 -19.15 7.20
N ASN A 460 -3.83 -20.30 6.63
CA ASN A 460 -2.94 -21.43 6.53
C ASN A 460 -3.13 -22.11 5.18
N LEU A 461 -2.22 -23.01 4.79
CA LEU A 461 -2.26 -23.64 3.48
C LEU A 461 -3.58 -24.40 3.22
N TYR A 462 -4.20 -24.98 4.23
CA TYR A 462 -5.48 -25.67 4.08
C TYR A 462 -6.62 -24.70 3.74
N LYS A 463 -6.70 -23.59 4.48
CA LYS A 463 -7.69 -22.56 4.22
C LYS A 463 -7.52 -21.92 2.84
N ILE A 464 -6.28 -21.66 2.44
CA ILE A 464 -5.96 -21.12 1.11
C ILE A 464 -6.28 -22.15 0.02
N SER A 465 -5.96 -23.41 0.25
CA SER A 465 -6.31 -24.53 -0.61
C SER A 465 -7.82 -24.61 -0.88
N ASP A 466 -8.64 -24.48 0.17
CA ASP A 466 -10.10 -24.45 0.05
C ASP A 466 -10.60 -23.20 -0.69
N ILE A 467 -10.00 -22.03 -0.41
CA ILE A 467 -10.38 -20.77 -1.06
C ILE A 467 -10.20 -20.83 -2.58
N PHE A 468 -9.11 -21.45 -3.03
CA PHE A 468 -8.75 -21.45 -4.46
C PHE A 468 -9.01 -22.78 -5.16
N ASP A 469 -9.58 -23.77 -4.46
CA ASP A 469 -9.86 -25.11 -4.98
C ASP A 469 -8.61 -25.78 -5.60
N VAL A 470 -7.49 -25.69 -4.89
CA VAL A 470 -6.21 -26.29 -5.27
C VAL A 470 -5.70 -27.15 -4.13
N SER A 471 -4.89 -28.17 -4.42
CA SER A 471 -4.32 -28.96 -3.33
C SER A 471 -3.23 -28.21 -2.58
N VAL A 472 -3.09 -28.49 -1.28
CA VAL A 472 -1.99 -27.95 -0.46
C VAL A 472 -0.63 -28.30 -1.08
N GLU A 473 -0.51 -29.53 -1.63
CA GLU A 473 0.69 -30.01 -2.31
C GLU A 473 1.02 -29.15 -3.54
N SER A 474 0.00 -28.75 -4.32
CA SER A 474 0.19 -27.86 -5.47
C SER A 474 0.69 -26.48 -5.05
N ILE A 475 0.15 -25.93 -3.94
CA ILE A 475 0.63 -24.66 -3.41
C ILE A 475 2.08 -24.80 -2.94
N LYS A 476 2.41 -25.85 -2.20
CA LYS A 476 3.78 -26.09 -1.73
C LYS A 476 4.76 -26.23 -2.90
N GLN A 477 4.40 -27.03 -3.89
CA GLN A 477 5.27 -27.32 -5.03
C GLN A 477 5.59 -26.06 -5.85
N ILE A 478 4.59 -25.23 -6.15
CA ILE A 478 4.81 -24.03 -6.96
C ILE A 478 5.58 -22.92 -6.22
N ASN A 479 5.58 -22.96 -4.87
CA ASN A 479 6.29 -22.01 -4.03
C ASN A 479 7.56 -22.59 -3.40
N GLU A 480 7.91 -23.84 -3.69
CA GLU A 480 9.08 -24.54 -3.15
C GLU A 480 9.10 -24.56 -1.61
N PHE A 481 7.93 -24.72 -0.97
CA PHE A 481 7.80 -24.70 0.49
C PHE A 481 8.19 -26.04 1.10
N GLU A 482 9.18 -26.02 1.98
CA GLU A 482 9.57 -27.16 2.81
C GLU A 482 8.64 -27.33 4.02
N SER A 483 8.14 -26.22 4.60
CA SER A 483 7.20 -26.21 5.72
C SER A 483 5.79 -25.82 5.29
N SER A 484 4.85 -25.81 6.24
CA SER A 484 3.47 -25.35 6.02
C SER A 484 3.23 -23.96 6.64
N ASP A 485 4.27 -23.34 7.18
CA ASP A 485 4.17 -22.07 7.88
C ASP A 485 4.08 -20.92 6.89
N LEU A 486 3.11 -20.06 7.10
CA LEU A 486 2.89 -18.86 6.30
C LEU A 486 2.94 -17.63 7.19
N MET A 487 3.52 -16.56 6.66
CA MET A 487 3.55 -15.27 7.35
C MET A 487 2.50 -14.33 6.76
N PRO A 488 1.77 -13.58 7.58
CA PRO A 488 0.92 -12.50 7.07
C PRO A 488 1.74 -11.52 6.20
N GLY A 489 1.20 -11.16 5.04
CA GLY A 489 1.90 -10.35 4.04
C GLY A 489 2.77 -11.14 3.06
N GLN A 490 3.05 -12.41 3.32
CA GLN A 490 3.78 -13.27 2.38
C GLN A 490 3.00 -13.42 1.08
N ILE A 491 3.66 -13.20 -0.05
CA ILE A 491 3.07 -13.43 -1.38
C ILE A 491 3.36 -14.87 -1.79
N ILE A 492 2.30 -15.62 -2.10
CA ILE A 492 2.42 -17.00 -2.57
C ILE A 492 1.79 -17.16 -3.95
N LYS A 493 2.38 -18.03 -4.74
CA LYS A 493 1.87 -18.44 -6.05
C LYS A 493 0.80 -19.50 -5.88
N ILE A 494 -0.31 -19.36 -6.59
CA ILE A 494 -1.39 -20.35 -6.58
C ILE A 494 -1.73 -20.66 -8.04
N ALA A 495 -1.52 -21.92 -8.45
CA ALA A 495 -1.90 -22.37 -9.78
C ALA A 495 -3.39 -22.68 -9.80
N ILE A 496 -4.20 -21.73 -10.26
CA ILE A 496 -5.63 -21.92 -10.49
C ILE A 496 -5.89 -22.42 -11.91
N ARG A 497 -7.00 -23.09 -12.10
CA ARG A 497 -7.47 -23.38 -13.46
C ARG A 497 -8.00 -22.09 -14.08
N ALA A 498 -7.57 -21.76 -15.29
CA ALA A 498 -8.19 -20.70 -16.06
C ALA A 498 -9.61 -21.12 -16.40
N PHE A 499 -10.58 -20.27 -16.05
CA PHE A 499 -11.99 -20.45 -16.43
C PHE A 499 -12.24 -19.92 -17.83
#